data_fd56ab4e336eabc9589a9ea222fbe3d8
#
_entry.id   fd56ab4e336eabc9589a9ea222fbe3d8
#
_cell.length_a   1.000
_cell.length_b   1.000
_cell.length_c   1.000
_cell.angle_alpha   90.00
_cell.angle_beta   90.00
_cell.angle_gamma   90.00
#
_symmetry.space_group_name_H-M   'P 1'
#
loop_
_entity.id
_entity.type
_entity.pdbx_description
1 polymer ?
#
loop_
_entity_poly.entity_id
_entity_poly.type
_entity_poly.pdbx_seq_one_letter_code
_entity_poly.pdbx_strand_id
1 'polypeptide(L)'
;MLRPYIDRAGPGPMTDRRWETRLLALLAAVLVVFGLTAVYGASSLLTTAGGQVGSEFALRQALGAVVGGIIATLLARSNYRRWQRYAWPMIGIAAFLLVVVLLPFTHRIAPTINGGRRWVNLGIVTLQPSELAKFAVVVWTAMLAAKKGERIRTFQRGLLPFLVIIAPVVGLIFLEPNLSMALLVAILAGVVLFTAGARIGHFLVLGVVGTPLAFGAVASAQYRIARVLTFLAPGSAPAEATWQVHQSLVGIGAGRLFGVGLGQGQQKLGYLPYAYSDFIFSTIGEEWGFIGVVVILVLFGTFVWLGFRIARSAGDLFGQLVAVGLTALIGVSAALHIGVSLALLPATGVTLPFISYGRSSLLVALVATGVLISVGRGRRRTDGVA
;
A
#
# COMPACT_ATOMS: atom_id res chain seq x y z
N MET A 1 33.87 3.56 7.02
CA MET A 1 34.10 2.44 6.08
C MET A 1 33.16 1.29 6.44
N LEU A 2 31.95 1.26 5.90
CA LEU A 2 31.08 0.11 5.96
C LEU A 2 31.23 -0.62 4.62
N ARG A 3 32.01 -1.71 4.61
CA ARG A 3 32.03 -2.67 3.52
C ARG A 3 30.63 -3.24 3.33
N PRO A 4 30.18 -3.53 2.10
CA PRO A 4 28.90 -4.17 1.89
C PRO A 4 28.85 -5.49 2.68
N TYR A 5 27.79 -5.63 3.48
CA TYR A 5 27.52 -6.74 4.43
C TYR A 5 27.34 -8.12 3.76
N ILE A 6 27.69 -8.24 2.50
CA ILE A 6 27.44 -9.42 1.67
C ILE A 6 28.46 -10.56 1.90
N ASP A 7 29.64 -10.29 2.51
CA ASP A 7 30.72 -11.27 2.53
C ASP A 7 31.02 -11.98 3.87
N ARG A 8 30.18 -11.85 4.89
CA ARG A 8 30.47 -12.44 6.22
C ARG A 8 29.42 -13.35 6.84
N ALA A 9 28.41 -13.78 6.11
CA ALA A 9 27.58 -14.87 6.57
C ALA A 9 27.98 -16.14 5.84
N GLY A 10 28.91 -16.90 6.39
CA GLY A 10 29.07 -18.30 6.05
C GLY A 10 27.72 -19.04 6.10
N PRO A 11 27.57 -20.21 5.44
CA PRO A 11 26.31 -20.92 5.39
C PRO A 11 25.91 -21.31 6.83
N GLY A 12 25.07 -20.47 7.44
CA GLY A 12 24.39 -20.82 8.68
C GLY A 12 23.53 -22.07 8.44
N PRO A 13 23.20 -22.87 9.48
CA PRO A 13 22.53 -24.15 9.34
C PRO A 13 21.31 -23.99 8.44
N MET A 14 21.19 -24.90 7.44
CA MET A 14 20.09 -24.97 6.47
C MET A 14 18.78 -25.31 7.18
N THR A 15 18.22 -24.36 7.93
CA THR A 15 16.88 -24.48 8.47
C THR A 15 15.90 -24.43 7.31
N ASP A 16 14.97 -25.38 7.26
CA ASP A 16 13.95 -25.45 6.21
C ASP A 16 13.06 -24.20 6.26
N ARG A 17 13.48 -23.14 5.56
CA ARG A 17 12.78 -21.83 5.52
C ARG A 17 11.48 -21.83 4.72
N ARG A 18 10.97 -23.01 4.35
CA ARG A 18 9.61 -23.15 3.77
C ARG A 18 8.55 -22.63 4.72
N TRP A 19 8.80 -22.64 6.03
CA TRP A 19 7.83 -22.15 6.99
C TRP A 19 7.57 -20.65 6.86
N GLU A 20 8.60 -19.80 6.57
CA GLU A 20 8.44 -18.35 6.40
C GLU A 20 7.47 -18.02 5.25
N THR A 21 7.67 -18.66 4.10
CA THR A 21 6.78 -18.46 2.94
C THR A 21 5.40 -19.05 3.12
N ARG A 22 5.27 -20.18 3.86
CA ARG A 22 3.98 -20.77 4.19
C ARG A 22 3.22 -19.91 5.18
N LEU A 23 3.89 -19.43 6.24
CA LEU A 23 3.28 -18.55 7.23
C LEU A 23 2.87 -17.20 6.61
N LEU A 24 3.69 -16.63 5.71
CA LEU A 24 3.33 -15.41 4.98
C LEU A 24 2.07 -15.61 4.13
N ALA A 25 1.95 -16.75 3.44
CA ALA A 25 0.76 -17.09 2.67
C ALA A 25 -0.48 -17.26 3.57
N LEU A 26 -0.31 -17.94 4.71
CA LEU A 26 -1.38 -18.12 5.70
C LEU A 26 -1.85 -16.78 6.27
N LEU A 27 -0.91 -15.90 6.66
CA LEU A 27 -1.22 -14.57 7.17
C LEU A 27 -1.99 -13.73 6.15
N ALA A 28 -1.56 -13.75 4.88
CA ALA A 28 -2.28 -13.06 3.82
C ALA A 28 -3.71 -13.61 3.66
N ALA A 29 -3.88 -14.93 3.70
CA ALA A 29 -5.19 -15.57 3.63
C ALA A 29 -6.08 -15.20 4.83
N VAL A 30 -5.53 -15.21 6.05
CA VAL A 30 -6.24 -14.81 7.28
C VAL A 30 -6.66 -13.34 7.19
N LEU A 31 -5.76 -12.44 6.77
CA LEU A 31 -6.07 -11.02 6.59
C LEU A 31 -7.16 -10.79 5.53
N VAL A 32 -7.15 -11.55 4.43
CA VAL A 32 -8.19 -11.47 3.39
C VAL A 32 -9.55 -11.95 3.93
N VAL A 33 -9.58 -13.11 4.60
CA VAL A 33 -10.83 -13.64 5.19
C VAL A 33 -11.38 -12.67 6.23
N PHE A 34 -10.52 -12.18 7.12
CA PHE A 34 -10.89 -11.14 8.08
C PHE A 34 -11.41 -9.88 7.40
N GLY A 35 -10.74 -9.43 6.32
CA GLY A 35 -11.17 -8.28 5.53
C GLY A 35 -12.54 -8.47 4.87
N LEU A 36 -12.84 -9.66 4.34
CA LEU A 36 -14.15 -9.96 3.77
C LEU A 36 -15.26 -9.89 4.83
N THR A 37 -15.02 -10.43 6.03
CA THR A 37 -15.98 -10.34 7.14
C THR A 37 -16.17 -8.90 7.62
N ALA A 38 -15.09 -8.13 7.74
CA ALA A 38 -15.15 -6.73 8.15
C ALA A 38 -15.86 -5.85 7.10
N VAL A 39 -15.57 -6.04 5.81
CA VAL A 39 -16.27 -5.31 4.73
C VAL A 39 -17.75 -5.68 4.71
N TYR A 40 -18.10 -6.95 4.87
CA TYR A 40 -19.51 -7.37 4.96
C TYR A 40 -20.22 -6.71 6.15
N GLY A 41 -19.61 -6.75 7.34
CA GLY A 41 -20.13 -6.08 8.53
C GLY A 41 -20.34 -4.58 8.31
N ALA A 42 -19.31 -3.90 7.78
CA ALA A 42 -19.31 -2.45 7.57
C ALA A 42 -20.26 -1.98 6.46
N SER A 43 -20.62 -2.85 5.49
CA SER A 43 -21.44 -2.46 4.33
C SER A 43 -22.84 -3.04 4.32
N SER A 44 -23.16 -3.99 5.20
CA SER A 44 -24.41 -4.79 5.14
C SER A 44 -25.71 -3.98 5.10
N LEU A 45 -25.74 -2.81 5.72
CA LEU A 45 -26.92 -1.93 5.80
C LEU A 45 -26.89 -0.76 4.81
N LEU A 46 -25.83 -0.67 3.99
CA LEU A 46 -25.72 0.41 3.02
C LEU A 46 -26.57 0.11 1.79
N THR A 47 -27.44 1.04 1.44
CA THR A 47 -28.02 1.12 0.09
C THR A 47 -27.50 2.39 -0.55
N THR A 48 -26.72 2.27 -1.62
CA THR A 48 -26.20 3.44 -2.34
C THR A 48 -27.30 4.10 -3.16
N ALA A 49 -27.14 5.38 -3.49
CA ALA A 49 -28.06 6.11 -4.38
C ALA A 49 -28.25 5.44 -5.76
N GLY A 50 -27.34 4.52 -6.14
CA GLY A 50 -27.44 3.69 -7.35
C GLY A 50 -28.11 2.33 -7.15
N GLY A 51 -28.77 2.08 -5.99
CA GLY A 51 -29.48 0.83 -5.71
C GLY A 51 -28.59 -0.37 -5.37
N GLN A 52 -27.28 -0.17 -5.18
CA GLN A 52 -26.38 -1.25 -4.77
C GLN A 52 -26.62 -1.61 -3.30
N VAL A 53 -26.88 -2.88 -3.04
CA VAL A 53 -27.04 -3.43 -1.69
C VAL A 53 -25.65 -3.68 -1.08
N GLY A 54 -25.48 -3.48 0.22
CA GLY A 54 -24.21 -3.63 0.90
C GLY A 54 -23.53 -4.99 0.73
N SER A 55 -24.29 -6.07 0.56
CA SER A 55 -23.76 -7.40 0.26
C SER A 55 -22.99 -7.49 -1.07
N GLU A 56 -23.28 -6.63 -2.06
CA GLU A 56 -22.52 -6.59 -3.31
C GLU A 56 -21.07 -6.13 -3.13
N PHE A 57 -20.81 -5.26 -2.15
CA PHE A 57 -19.44 -4.83 -1.84
C PHE A 57 -18.59 -6.04 -1.40
N ALA A 58 -19.09 -6.84 -0.49
CA ALA A 58 -18.43 -8.05 -0.02
C ALA A 58 -18.26 -9.09 -1.14
N LEU A 59 -19.29 -9.29 -1.98
CA LEU A 59 -19.21 -10.22 -3.13
C LEU A 59 -18.14 -9.77 -4.14
N ARG A 60 -18.12 -8.49 -4.50
CA ARG A 60 -17.13 -7.93 -5.42
C ARG A 60 -15.71 -8.01 -4.83
N GLN A 61 -15.57 -7.82 -3.52
CA GLN A 61 -14.30 -7.99 -2.82
C GLN A 61 -13.87 -9.47 -2.82
N ALA A 62 -14.79 -10.41 -2.59
CA ALA A 62 -14.53 -11.85 -2.62
C ALA A 62 -14.08 -12.32 -4.02
N LEU A 63 -14.74 -11.85 -5.08
CA LEU A 63 -14.28 -12.13 -6.46
C LEU A 63 -12.87 -11.58 -6.71
N GLY A 64 -12.58 -10.37 -6.24
CA GLY A 64 -11.22 -9.80 -6.29
C GLY A 64 -10.20 -10.63 -5.49
N ALA A 65 -10.59 -11.17 -4.33
CA ALA A 65 -9.75 -12.04 -3.52
C ALA A 65 -9.44 -13.38 -4.22
N VAL A 66 -10.44 -13.99 -4.85
CA VAL A 66 -10.25 -15.23 -5.62
C VAL A 66 -9.30 -15.01 -6.79
N VAL A 67 -9.57 -14.00 -7.63
CA VAL A 67 -8.72 -13.68 -8.78
C VAL A 67 -7.30 -13.32 -8.32
N GLY A 68 -7.17 -12.45 -7.31
CA GLY A 68 -5.88 -12.07 -6.75
C GLY A 68 -5.14 -13.25 -6.11
N GLY A 69 -5.84 -14.15 -5.43
CA GLY A 69 -5.28 -15.37 -4.85
C GLY A 69 -4.75 -16.35 -5.89
N ILE A 70 -5.47 -16.52 -7.02
CA ILE A 70 -4.99 -17.31 -8.15
C ILE A 70 -3.71 -16.70 -8.72
N ILE A 71 -3.72 -15.39 -9.00
CA ILE A 71 -2.55 -14.67 -9.51
C ILE A 71 -1.38 -14.77 -8.53
N ALA A 72 -1.60 -14.53 -7.23
CA ALA A 72 -0.57 -14.66 -6.20
C ALA A 72 0.05 -16.05 -6.17
N THR A 73 -0.77 -17.10 -6.30
CA THR A 73 -0.31 -18.50 -6.32
C THR A 73 0.54 -18.81 -7.56
N LEU A 74 0.14 -18.31 -8.73
CA LEU A 74 0.92 -18.46 -9.97
C LEU A 74 2.26 -17.71 -9.86
N LEU A 75 2.24 -16.48 -9.32
CA LEU A 75 3.44 -15.69 -9.12
C LEU A 75 4.38 -16.30 -8.08
N ALA A 76 3.84 -16.87 -7.00
CA ALA A 76 4.60 -17.58 -5.98
C ALA A 76 5.35 -18.81 -6.53
N ARG A 77 4.87 -19.38 -7.65
CA ARG A 77 5.53 -20.51 -8.36
C ARG A 77 6.45 -20.03 -9.49
N SER A 78 6.33 -18.78 -9.91
CA SER A 78 7.16 -18.20 -10.96
C SER A 78 8.53 -17.75 -10.43
N ASN A 79 9.46 -17.44 -11.34
CA ASN A 79 10.75 -16.87 -10.97
C ASN A 79 10.66 -15.34 -10.86
N TYR A 80 10.89 -14.80 -9.65
CA TYR A 80 10.86 -13.35 -9.39
C TYR A 80 11.82 -12.54 -10.28
N ARG A 81 12.91 -13.13 -10.75
CA ARG A 81 13.89 -12.46 -11.63
C ARG A 81 13.27 -12.01 -12.96
N ARG A 82 12.16 -12.61 -13.38
CA ARG A 82 11.42 -12.18 -14.59
C ARG A 82 10.92 -10.74 -14.49
N TRP A 83 10.64 -10.26 -13.27
CA TRP A 83 10.20 -8.89 -13.02
C TRP A 83 11.23 -7.84 -13.43
N GLN A 84 12.53 -8.17 -13.46
CA GLN A 84 13.56 -7.28 -14.00
C GLN A 84 13.31 -6.92 -15.46
N ARG A 85 12.90 -7.91 -16.28
CA ARG A 85 12.62 -7.69 -17.70
C ARG A 85 11.36 -6.84 -17.90
N TYR A 86 10.36 -7.02 -17.05
CA TYR A 86 9.08 -6.33 -17.16
C TYR A 86 9.05 -4.98 -16.42
N ALA A 87 10.10 -4.59 -15.71
CA ALA A 87 10.12 -3.37 -14.91
C ALA A 87 9.89 -2.09 -15.74
N TRP A 88 10.51 -1.98 -16.93
CA TRP A 88 10.30 -0.85 -17.84
C TRP A 88 8.88 -0.83 -18.46
N PRO A 89 8.40 -1.91 -19.07
CA PRO A 89 7.00 -1.94 -19.52
C PRO A 89 5.99 -1.61 -18.41
N MET A 90 6.19 -2.10 -17.21
CA MET A 90 5.28 -1.86 -16.08
C MET A 90 5.20 -0.38 -15.69
N ILE A 91 6.35 0.30 -15.56
CA ILE A 91 6.35 1.72 -15.22
C ILE A 91 5.77 2.54 -16.37
N GLY A 92 6.02 2.14 -17.62
CA GLY A 92 5.43 2.76 -18.82
C GLY A 92 3.91 2.61 -18.87
N ILE A 93 3.39 1.41 -18.60
CA ILE A 93 1.94 1.15 -18.53
C ILE A 93 1.30 1.93 -17.38
N ALA A 94 1.93 1.95 -16.20
CA ALA A 94 1.43 2.72 -15.07
C ALA A 94 1.37 4.22 -15.39
N ALA A 95 2.43 4.79 -15.95
CA ALA A 95 2.47 6.20 -16.38
C ALA A 95 1.41 6.50 -17.46
N PHE A 96 1.27 5.61 -18.45
CA PHE A 96 0.24 5.74 -19.49
C PHE A 96 -1.17 5.77 -18.90
N LEU A 97 -1.50 4.85 -17.99
CA LEU A 97 -2.81 4.80 -17.35
C LEU A 97 -3.08 6.04 -16.48
N LEU A 98 -2.05 6.56 -15.78
CA LEU A 98 -2.15 7.81 -15.04
C LEU A 98 -2.46 9.00 -15.98
N VAL A 99 -1.80 9.07 -17.14
CA VAL A 99 -2.10 10.09 -18.15
C VAL A 99 -3.52 9.94 -18.69
N VAL A 100 -3.96 8.71 -19.02
CA VAL A 100 -5.33 8.44 -19.52
C VAL A 100 -6.39 8.96 -18.56
N VAL A 101 -6.21 8.80 -17.25
CA VAL A 101 -7.16 9.31 -16.24
C VAL A 101 -7.23 10.84 -16.25
N LEU A 102 -6.14 11.51 -16.55
CA LEU A 102 -6.07 12.98 -16.55
C LEU A 102 -6.63 13.63 -17.83
N LEU A 103 -6.71 12.89 -18.95
CA LEU A 103 -7.16 13.42 -20.22
C LEU A 103 -8.65 13.83 -20.20
N PRO A 104 -9.02 15.03 -20.73
CA PRO A 104 -10.38 15.55 -20.60
C PRO A 104 -11.44 14.75 -21.36
N PHE A 105 -11.07 14.03 -22.41
CA PHE A 105 -12.00 13.28 -23.27
C PHE A 105 -12.24 11.82 -22.82
N THR A 106 -11.64 11.38 -21.71
CA THR A 106 -11.75 10.00 -21.22
C THR A 106 -12.85 9.80 -20.18
N HIS A 107 -13.82 10.70 -20.05
CA HIS A 107 -14.89 10.67 -19.01
C HIS A 107 -15.67 9.35 -18.98
N ARG A 108 -15.87 8.71 -20.15
CA ARG A 108 -16.57 7.40 -20.22
C ARG A 108 -15.76 6.27 -19.57
N ILE A 109 -14.43 6.33 -19.68
CA ILE A 109 -13.51 5.31 -19.17
C ILE A 109 -13.02 5.68 -17.75
N ALA A 110 -12.84 6.98 -17.48
CA ALA A 110 -12.37 7.50 -16.20
C ALA A 110 -13.39 8.50 -15.62
N PRO A 111 -14.48 8.01 -14.99
CA PRO A 111 -15.50 8.88 -14.41
C PRO A 111 -14.96 9.65 -13.21
N THR A 112 -15.53 10.83 -12.97
CA THR A 112 -15.23 11.62 -11.78
C THR A 112 -16.00 11.02 -10.59
N ILE A 113 -15.26 10.56 -9.58
CA ILE A 113 -15.82 10.02 -8.35
C ILE A 113 -15.26 10.83 -7.18
N ASN A 114 -16.13 11.35 -6.31
CA ASN A 114 -15.74 12.16 -5.14
C ASN A 114 -14.81 13.34 -5.50
N GLY A 115 -15.13 14.07 -6.55
CA GLY A 115 -14.37 15.25 -6.99
C GLY A 115 -13.01 14.95 -7.61
N GLY A 116 -12.66 13.68 -7.86
CA GLY A 116 -11.40 13.29 -8.47
C GLY A 116 -11.56 12.20 -9.54
N ARG A 117 -10.71 12.26 -10.56
CA ARG A 117 -10.62 11.22 -11.58
C ARG A 117 -9.42 10.35 -11.24
N ARG A 118 -9.66 9.15 -10.72
CA ARG A 118 -8.62 8.28 -10.14
C ARG A 118 -8.78 6.81 -10.54
N TRP A 119 -9.90 6.47 -11.19
CA TRP A 119 -10.22 5.09 -11.56
C TRP A 119 -10.46 4.98 -13.05
N VAL A 120 -9.94 3.90 -13.64
CA VAL A 120 -10.25 3.46 -15.00
C VAL A 120 -11.30 2.38 -14.90
N ASN A 121 -12.45 2.59 -15.51
CA ASN A 121 -13.53 1.62 -15.61
C ASN A 121 -13.36 0.80 -16.90
N LEU A 122 -13.04 -0.48 -16.74
CA LEU A 122 -12.89 -1.45 -17.83
C LEU A 122 -14.17 -2.27 -18.06
N GLY A 123 -15.31 -1.77 -17.58
CA GLY A 123 -16.62 -2.46 -17.64
C GLY A 123 -16.80 -3.41 -16.45
N ILE A 124 -16.14 -4.54 -16.45
CA ILE A 124 -16.26 -5.57 -15.39
C ILE A 124 -15.44 -5.20 -14.15
N VAL A 125 -14.30 -4.53 -14.34
CA VAL A 125 -13.34 -4.19 -13.27
C VAL A 125 -13.01 -2.70 -13.32
N THR A 126 -13.02 -2.06 -12.15
CA THR A 126 -12.45 -0.72 -11.99
C THR A 126 -11.02 -0.87 -11.46
N LEU A 127 -10.07 -0.26 -12.15
CA LEU A 127 -8.65 -0.25 -11.80
C LEU A 127 -8.24 1.16 -11.36
N GLN A 128 -7.49 1.27 -10.28
CA GLN A 128 -6.85 2.51 -9.87
C GLN A 128 -5.38 2.52 -10.35
N PRO A 129 -5.01 3.38 -11.33
CA PRO A 129 -3.66 3.39 -11.89
C PRO A 129 -2.57 3.67 -10.85
N SER A 130 -2.83 4.51 -9.85
CA SER A 130 -1.89 4.80 -8.77
C SER A 130 -1.59 3.59 -7.87
N GLU A 131 -2.52 2.62 -7.73
CA GLU A 131 -2.26 1.35 -7.06
C GLU A 131 -1.23 0.51 -7.85
N LEU A 132 -1.39 0.44 -9.16
CA LEU A 132 -0.44 -0.24 -10.04
C LEU A 132 0.91 0.47 -10.06
N ALA A 133 0.91 1.81 -10.03
CA ALA A 133 2.12 2.63 -10.01
C ALA A 133 2.97 2.36 -8.75
N LYS A 134 2.37 2.15 -7.57
CA LYS A 134 3.09 1.77 -6.35
C LYS A 134 3.95 0.52 -6.57
N PHE A 135 3.34 -0.53 -7.11
CA PHE A 135 4.03 -1.78 -7.39
C PHE A 135 5.10 -1.61 -8.47
N ALA A 136 4.77 -0.93 -9.57
CA ALA A 136 5.67 -0.68 -10.69
C ALA A 136 6.91 0.12 -10.26
N VAL A 137 6.73 1.17 -9.45
CA VAL A 137 7.83 1.99 -8.93
C VAL A 137 8.75 1.17 -8.04
N VAL A 138 8.21 0.33 -7.15
CA VAL A 138 9.03 -0.55 -6.30
C VAL A 138 9.89 -1.49 -7.15
N VAL A 139 9.29 -2.19 -8.10
CA VAL A 139 9.99 -3.17 -8.95
C VAL A 139 11.03 -2.47 -9.85
N TRP A 140 10.65 -1.34 -10.45
CA TRP A 140 11.55 -0.59 -11.35
C TRP A 140 12.73 0.02 -10.58
N THR A 141 12.48 0.61 -9.40
CA THR A 141 13.52 1.17 -8.54
C THR A 141 14.49 0.08 -8.09
N ALA A 142 13.97 -1.07 -7.67
CA ALA A 142 14.79 -2.21 -7.27
C ALA A 142 15.65 -2.73 -8.43
N MET A 143 15.09 -2.85 -9.64
CA MET A 143 15.79 -3.29 -10.84
C MET A 143 16.93 -2.34 -11.21
N LEU A 144 16.66 -1.03 -11.25
CA LEU A 144 17.67 -0.05 -11.61
C LEU A 144 18.74 0.08 -10.52
N ALA A 145 18.35 0.03 -9.24
CA ALA A 145 19.29 0.08 -8.11
C ALA A 145 20.24 -1.13 -8.12
N ALA A 146 19.71 -2.34 -8.36
CA ALA A 146 20.52 -3.54 -8.48
C ALA A 146 21.52 -3.47 -9.65
N LYS A 147 21.14 -2.86 -10.78
CA LYS A 147 22.05 -2.64 -11.93
C LYS A 147 23.12 -1.60 -11.66
N LYS A 148 22.84 -0.57 -10.87
CA LYS A 148 23.77 0.51 -10.59
C LYS A 148 24.82 0.17 -9.54
N GLY A 149 24.52 -0.73 -8.61
CA GLY A 149 25.42 -1.12 -7.53
C GLY A 149 25.94 0.11 -6.76
N GLU A 150 27.25 0.20 -6.55
CA GLU A 150 27.87 1.30 -5.78
C GLU A 150 27.68 2.70 -6.38
N ARG A 151 27.39 2.80 -7.69
CA ARG A 151 27.14 4.10 -8.36
C ARG A 151 25.92 4.84 -7.78
N ILE A 152 25.04 4.14 -7.07
CA ILE A 152 23.87 4.73 -6.39
C ILE A 152 24.23 5.82 -5.36
N ARG A 153 25.49 5.78 -4.87
CA ARG A 153 26.01 6.75 -3.88
C ARG A 153 26.32 8.12 -4.48
N THR A 154 26.36 8.27 -5.81
CA THR A 154 26.60 9.53 -6.49
C THR A 154 25.28 10.19 -6.89
N PHE A 155 25.20 11.52 -6.85
CA PHE A 155 23.98 12.24 -7.22
C PHE A 155 23.64 12.07 -8.71
N GLN A 156 24.55 12.48 -9.60
CA GLN A 156 24.28 12.51 -11.05
C GLN A 156 24.08 11.15 -11.67
N ARG A 157 24.96 10.17 -11.37
CA ARG A 157 24.90 8.82 -11.96
C ARG A 157 24.07 7.85 -11.12
N GLY A 158 23.90 8.15 -9.84
CA GLY A 158 23.12 7.37 -8.87
C GLY A 158 21.67 7.85 -8.82
N LEU A 159 21.38 8.92 -8.08
CA LEU A 159 20.04 9.37 -7.72
C LEU A 159 19.26 9.99 -8.87
N LEU A 160 19.89 10.87 -9.67
CA LEU A 160 19.21 11.65 -10.72
C LEU A 160 18.39 10.80 -11.70
N PRO A 161 18.87 9.65 -12.21
CA PRO A 161 18.08 8.80 -13.10
C PRO A 161 16.79 8.25 -12.46
N PHE A 162 16.78 8.05 -11.14
CA PHE A 162 15.55 7.66 -10.44
C PHE A 162 14.57 8.83 -10.36
N LEU A 163 15.06 10.03 -10.05
CA LEU A 163 14.23 11.21 -9.96
C LEU A 163 13.57 11.55 -11.30
N VAL A 164 14.29 11.41 -12.42
CA VAL A 164 13.77 11.67 -13.78
C VAL A 164 12.54 10.81 -14.10
N ILE A 165 12.43 9.60 -13.55
CA ILE A 165 11.30 8.71 -13.80
C ILE A 165 10.26 8.77 -12.67
N ILE A 166 10.69 8.81 -11.41
CA ILE A 166 9.78 8.77 -10.27
C ILE A 166 9.05 10.10 -10.09
N ALA A 167 9.73 11.25 -10.29
CA ALA A 167 9.11 12.56 -10.11
C ALA A 167 7.93 12.81 -11.07
N PRO A 168 8.01 12.49 -12.39
CA PRO A 168 6.83 12.53 -13.27
C PRO A 168 5.70 11.61 -12.81
N VAL A 169 5.97 10.37 -12.38
CA VAL A 169 4.93 9.45 -11.89
C VAL A 169 4.25 10.02 -10.64
N VAL A 170 5.02 10.51 -9.68
CA VAL A 170 4.52 11.17 -8.47
C VAL A 170 3.72 12.43 -8.82
N GLY A 171 4.21 13.23 -9.79
CA GLY A 171 3.52 14.41 -10.31
C GLY A 171 2.18 14.08 -10.97
N LEU A 172 2.11 13.03 -11.79
CA LEU A 172 0.84 12.57 -12.39
C LEU A 172 -0.17 12.15 -11.32
N ILE A 173 0.26 11.40 -10.30
CA ILE A 173 -0.60 10.99 -9.17
C ILE A 173 -1.07 12.23 -8.37
N PHE A 174 -0.20 13.22 -8.20
CA PHE A 174 -0.56 14.48 -7.55
C PHE A 174 -1.64 15.25 -8.33
N LEU A 175 -1.57 15.26 -9.67
CA LEU A 175 -2.55 15.86 -10.57
C LEU A 175 -3.91 15.14 -10.54
N GLU A 176 -3.98 13.87 -10.10
CA GLU A 176 -5.22 13.13 -9.82
C GLU A 176 -5.91 13.55 -8.51
N PRO A 177 -5.69 14.71 -7.93
CA PRO A 177 -5.85 15.17 -6.54
C PRO A 177 -5.59 14.10 -5.46
N ASN A 178 -4.52 13.30 -5.60
CA ASN A 178 -4.20 12.18 -4.71
C ASN A 178 -2.83 12.35 -4.03
N LEU A 179 -2.71 13.41 -3.21
CA LEU A 179 -1.45 13.75 -2.52
C LEU A 179 -0.91 12.59 -1.66
N SER A 180 -1.78 11.93 -0.91
CA SER A 180 -1.38 10.84 0.00
C SER A 180 -0.75 9.68 -0.75
N MET A 181 -1.30 9.31 -1.92
CA MET A 181 -0.76 8.25 -2.75
C MET A 181 0.56 8.69 -3.41
N ALA A 182 0.67 9.95 -3.85
CA ALA A 182 1.91 10.52 -4.39
C ALA A 182 3.05 10.45 -3.35
N LEU A 183 2.78 10.84 -2.11
CA LEU A 183 3.73 10.73 -1.00
C LEU A 183 4.09 9.27 -0.69
N LEU A 184 3.11 8.38 -0.65
CA LEU A 184 3.35 6.95 -0.42
C LEU A 184 4.29 6.37 -1.49
N VAL A 185 4.06 6.66 -2.77
CA VAL A 185 4.94 6.20 -3.87
C VAL A 185 6.36 6.74 -3.72
N ALA A 186 6.51 8.02 -3.35
CA ALA A 186 7.82 8.61 -3.09
C ALA A 186 8.53 7.96 -1.88
N ILE A 187 7.81 7.68 -0.79
CA ILE A 187 8.32 6.97 0.38
C ILE A 187 8.79 5.56 0.01
N LEU A 188 8.00 4.81 -0.76
CA LEU A 188 8.36 3.45 -1.20
C LEU A 188 9.63 3.44 -2.06
N ALA A 189 9.73 4.37 -3.00
CA ALA A 189 10.96 4.55 -3.78
C ALA A 189 12.16 4.90 -2.86
N GLY A 190 11.95 5.80 -1.90
CA GLY A 190 12.94 6.16 -0.89
C GLY A 190 13.43 4.97 -0.08
N VAL A 191 12.52 4.11 0.40
CA VAL A 191 12.87 2.90 1.16
C VAL A 191 13.75 1.96 0.33
N VAL A 192 13.39 1.73 -0.94
CA VAL A 192 14.21 0.89 -1.84
C VAL A 192 15.59 1.51 -2.09
N LEU A 193 15.67 2.82 -2.36
CA LEU A 193 16.93 3.53 -2.59
C LEU A 193 17.81 3.54 -1.34
N PHE A 194 17.23 3.76 -0.16
CA PHE A 194 17.93 3.71 1.12
C PHE A 194 18.54 2.33 1.37
N THR A 195 17.74 1.29 1.17
CA THR A 195 18.19 -0.10 1.31
C THR A 195 19.29 -0.46 0.30
N ALA A 196 19.22 0.12 -0.90
CA ALA A 196 20.26 -0.06 -1.93
C ALA A 196 21.57 0.68 -1.62
N GLY A 197 21.63 1.47 -0.53
CA GLY A 197 22.84 2.17 -0.08
C GLY A 197 23.00 3.59 -0.61
N ALA A 198 21.93 4.25 -1.02
CA ALA A 198 21.97 5.68 -1.36
C ALA A 198 22.43 6.50 -0.14
N ARG A 199 23.18 7.58 -0.37
CA ARG A 199 23.70 8.43 0.71
C ARG A 199 22.57 9.15 1.45
N ILE A 200 22.62 9.20 2.77
CA ILE A 200 21.64 9.93 3.60
C ILE A 200 21.55 11.40 3.19
N GLY A 201 22.67 12.02 2.78
CA GLY A 201 22.68 13.40 2.27
C GLY A 201 21.74 13.64 1.09
N HIS A 202 21.52 12.63 0.23
CA HIS A 202 20.55 12.74 -0.86
C HIS A 202 19.11 12.87 -0.33
N PHE A 203 18.75 12.14 0.72
CA PHE A 203 17.42 12.22 1.35
C PHE A 203 17.22 13.54 2.09
N LEU A 204 18.29 14.07 2.71
CA LEU A 204 18.25 15.40 3.33
C LEU A 204 17.99 16.50 2.27
N VAL A 205 18.70 16.47 1.15
CA VAL A 205 18.46 17.40 0.04
C VAL A 205 17.04 17.26 -0.50
N LEU A 206 16.57 16.02 -0.72
CA LEU A 206 15.20 15.79 -1.16
C LEU A 206 14.17 16.26 -0.12
N GLY A 207 14.44 16.14 1.17
CA GLY A 207 13.61 16.65 2.25
C GLY A 207 13.56 18.19 2.23
N VAL A 208 14.71 18.85 2.12
CA VAL A 208 14.79 20.33 2.06
C VAL A 208 14.04 20.88 0.84
N VAL A 209 14.17 20.26 -0.33
CA VAL A 209 13.44 20.67 -1.55
C VAL A 209 11.98 20.22 -1.51
N GLY A 210 11.71 19.01 -1.03
CA GLY A 210 10.37 18.42 -1.00
C GLY A 210 9.44 19.07 0.01
N THR A 211 9.95 19.55 1.15
CA THR A 211 9.10 20.18 2.18
C THR A 211 8.38 21.44 1.67
N PRO A 212 9.03 22.44 1.07
CA PRO A 212 8.34 23.59 0.48
C PRO A 212 7.34 23.17 -0.62
N LEU A 213 7.68 22.18 -1.45
CA LEU A 213 6.78 21.66 -2.47
C LEU A 213 5.53 20.99 -1.85
N ALA A 214 5.71 20.23 -0.75
CA ALA A 214 4.60 19.64 -0.02
C ALA A 214 3.72 20.70 0.64
N PHE A 215 4.31 21.76 1.21
CA PHE A 215 3.57 22.90 1.73
C PHE A 215 2.76 23.62 0.63
N GLY A 216 3.37 23.92 -0.50
CA GLY A 216 2.68 24.49 -1.66
C GLY A 216 1.57 23.59 -2.18
N ALA A 217 1.81 22.27 -2.18
CA ALA A 217 0.80 21.29 -2.56
C ALA A 217 -0.39 21.25 -1.59
N VAL A 218 -0.17 21.38 -0.30
CA VAL A 218 -1.26 21.50 0.69
C VAL A 218 -1.99 22.83 0.51
N ALA A 219 -1.26 23.94 0.38
CA ALA A 219 -1.84 25.27 0.24
C ALA A 219 -2.63 25.46 -1.06
N SER A 220 -2.40 24.64 -2.08
CA SER A 220 -3.05 24.75 -3.39
C SER A 220 -4.55 24.33 -3.41
N ALA A 221 -5.09 23.75 -2.31
CA ALA A 221 -6.49 23.32 -2.27
C ALA A 221 -7.05 23.37 -0.85
N GLN A 222 -8.21 24.01 -0.68
CA GLN A 222 -8.85 24.20 0.62
C GLN A 222 -9.13 22.87 1.36
N TYR A 223 -9.55 21.81 0.64
CA TYR A 223 -9.80 20.51 1.28
C TYR A 223 -8.53 19.87 1.87
N ARG A 224 -7.34 20.17 1.30
CA ARG A 224 -6.05 19.70 1.85
C ARG A 224 -5.67 20.48 3.10
N ILE A 225 -5.88 21.79 3.07
CA ILE A 225 -5.69 22.64 4.25
C ILE A 225 -6.62 22.17 5.37
N ALA A 226 -7.91 21.96 5.08
CA ALA A 226 -8.87 21.47 6.05
C ALA A 226 -8.42 20.16 6.72
N ARG A 227 -7.92 19.17 5.96
CA ARG A 227 -7.39 17.92 6.51
C ARG A 227 -6.18 18.10 7.43
N VAL A 228 -5.29 19.02 7.08
CA VAL A 228 -4.13 19.33 7.93
C VAL A 228 -4.56 20.08 9.19
N LEU A 229 -5.48 21.04 9.08
CA LEU A 229 -6.03 21.75 10.22
C LEU A 229 -6.79 20.82 11.18
N THR A 230 -7.57 19.87 10.64
CA THR A 230 -8.25 18.84 11.46
C THR A 230 -7.26 18.08 12.35
N PHE A 231 -6.04 17.85 11.88
CA PHE A 231 -5.00 17.17 12.62
C PHE A 231 -4.24 18.09 13.59
N LEU A 232 -3.82 19.29 13.13
CA LEU A 232 -2.97 20.20 13.91
C LEU A 232 -3.76 21.08 14.89
N ALA A 233 -4.95 21.50 14.50
CA ALA A 233 -5.80 22.44 15.23
C ALA A 233 -7.30 22.10 15.05
N PRO A 234 -7.77 20.99 15.66
CA PRO A 234 -9.15 20.50 15.46
C PRO A 234 -10.23 21.54 15.75
N GLY A 235 -9.99 22.43 16.73
CA GLY A 235 -10.95 23.48 17.09
C GLY A 235 -11.14 24.61 16.07
N SER A 236 -10.21 24.76 15.10
CA SER A 236 -10.26 25.74 14.03
C SER A 236 -10.60 25.14 12.67
N ALA A 237 -10.69 23.82 12.58
CA ALA A 237 -10.98 23.13 11.34
C ALA A 237 -12.49 23.14 11.02
N PRO A 238 -12.88 23.08 9.72
CA PRO A 238 -14.27 22.93 9.32
C PRO A 238 -14.92 21.69 9.97
N ALA A 239 -16.14 21.82 10.48
CA ALA A 239 -16.85 20.75 11.18
C ALA A 239 -16.98 19.47 10.34
N GLU A 240 -17.25 19.59 9.04
CA GLU A 240 -17.34 18.44 8.11
C GLU A 240 -16.03 17.66 7.99
N ALA A 241 -14.87 18.35 7.97
CA ALA A 241 -13.56 17.72 7.89
C ALA A 241 -13.19 17.02 9.21
N THR A 242 -13.58 17.59 10.35
CA THR A 242 -13.34 17.06 11.69
C THR A 242 -14.24 15.87 12.00
N TRP A 243 -15.47 15.86 11.44
CA TRP A 243 -16.48 14.83 11.68
C TRP A 243 -15.97 13.41 11.45
N GLN A 244 -15.35 13.14 10.31
CA GLN A 244 -14.88 11.79 9.99
C GLN A 244 -13.88 11.25 11.02
N VAL A 245 -12.89 12.06 11.39
CA VAL A 245 -11.87 11.67 12.37
C VAL A 245 -12.47 11.51 13.76
N HIS A 246 -13.38 12.40 14.14
CA HIS A 246 -14.09 12.32 15.43
C HIS A 246 -14.93 11.04 15.49
N GLN A 247 -15.74 10.74 14.48
CA GLN A 247 -16.55 9.51 14.44
C GLN A 247 -15.69 8.24 14.41
N SER A 248 -14.52 8.30 13.78
CA SER A 248 -13.54 7.21 13.83
C SER A 248 -13.12 6.90 15.27
N LEU A 249 -12.76 7.93 16.05
CA LEU A 249 -12.36 7.77 17.45
C LEU A 249 -13.51 7.33 18.34
N VAL A 250 -14.72 7.88 18.11
CA VAL A 250 -15.94 7.47 18.84
C VAL A 250 -16.23 5.99 18.61
N GLY A 251 -16.12 5.50 17.37
CA GLY A 251 -16.30 4.10 17.06
C GLY A 251 -15.30 3.21 17.79
N ILE A 252 -13.98 3.53 17.69
CA ILE A 252 -12.94 2.77 18.41
C ILE A 252 -13.19 2.76 19.93
N GLY A 253 -13.56 3.92 20.49
CA GLY A 253 -13.83 4.05 21.92
C GLY A 253 -15.06 3.26 22.37
N ALA A 254 -16.11 3.22 21.54
CA ALA A 254 -17.34 2.46 21.81
C ALA A 254 -17.09 0.94 21.88
N GLY A 255 -16.10 0.44 21.13
CA GLY A 255 -15.74 -0.98 21.13
C GLY A 255 -15.14 -1.51 22.41
N ARG A 256 -14.63 -0.68 23.31
CA ARG A 256 -14.05 -1.10 24.58
C ARG A 256 -13.05 -2.26 24.42
N LEU A 257 -13.10 -3.30 25.29
CA LEU A 257 -12.18 -4.44 25.25
C LEU A 257 -12.61 -5.50 24.22
N PHE A 258 -13.88 -5.86 24.18
CA PHE A 258 -14.40 -7.01 23.40
C PHE A 258 -15.20 -6.62 22.15
N GLY A 259 -15.48 -5.33 21.95
CA GLY A 259 -16.32 -4.84 20.88
C GLY A 259 -17.80 -4.88 21.24
N VAL A 260 -18.59 -4.21 20.39
CA VAL A 260 -20.07 -4.22 20.49
C VAL A 260 -20.67 -5.47 19.83
N GLY A 261 -19.87 -6.27 19.15
CA GLY A 261 -20.27 -7.47 18.39
C GLY A 261 -20.26 -7.24 16.88
N LEU A 262 -20.03 -8.33 16.16
CA LEU A 262 -20.00 -8.34 14.69
C LEU A 262 -21.35 -7.84 14.12
N GLY A 263 -21.25 -6.87 13.22
CA GLY A 263 -22.43 -6.31 12.59
C GLY A 263 -23.30 -5.42 13.49
N GLN A 264 -22.91 -5.16 14.74
CA GLN A 264 -23.64 -4.31 15.70
C GLN A 264 -23.06 -2.88 15.80
N GLY A 265 -22.01 -2.56 15.04
CA GLY A 265 -21.41 -1.23 15.02
C GLY A 265 -22.42 -0.17 14.56
N GLN A 266 -22.42 0.99 15.20
CA GLN A 266 -23.30 2.12 14.87
C GLN A 266 -22.71 3.02 13.78
N GLN A 267 -21.38 3.10 13.69
CA GLN A 267 -20.70 3.99 12.76
C GLN A 267 -21.04 3.71 11.29
N LYS A 268 -21.34 2.47 10.94
CA LYS A 268 -21.80 2.05 9.61
C LYS A 268 -23.21 2.53 9.23
N LEU A 269 -24.02 3.01 10.18
CA LEU A 269 -25.36 3.54 9.95
C LEU A 269 -25.37 4.95 9.29
N GLY A 270 -24.24 5.37 8.75
CA GLY A 270 -24.08 6.66 8.06
C GLY A 270 -23.35 7.72 8.89
N TYR A 271 -23.03 7.44 10.16
CA TYR A 271 -22.26 8.37 10.98
C TYR A 271 -20.82 8.51 10.48
N LEU A 272 -20.18 7.41 10.04
CA LEU A 272 -18.82 7.41 9.50
C LEU A 272 -18.85 7.17 7.99
N PRO A 273 -18.62 8.20 7.15
CA PRO A 273 -18.51 8.04 5.70
C PRO A 273 -17.35 7.11 5.34
N TYR A 274 -17.57 6.24 4.35
CA TYR A 274 -16.55 5.28 3.87
C TYR A 274 -15.97 4.36 4.96
N ALA A 275 -16.79 3.98 5.95
CA ALA A 275 -16.44 3.07 7.03
C ALA A 275 -15.89 1.73 6.52
N TYR A 276 -16.35 1.26 5.36
CA TYR A 276 -15.91 0.00 4.72
C TYR A 276 -14.59 0.10 3.93
N SER A 277 -14.07 1.31 3.68
CA SER A 277 -12.83 1.54 2.91
C SER A 277 -11.79 2.33 3.70
N ASP A 278 -12.01 3.63 3.87
CA ASP A 278 -11.01 4.56 4.38
C ASP A 278 -10.88 4.54 5.91
N PHE A 279 -11.90 4.02 6.62
CA PHE A 279 -11.95 3.93 8.08
C PHE A 279 -12.34 2.52 8.57
N ILE A 280 -12.04 1.47 7.78
CA ILE A 280 -12.40 0.10 8.16
C ILE A 280 -11.77 -0.32 9.50
N PHE A 281 -10.58 0.19 9.84
CA PHE A 281 -9.94 -0.07 11.11
C PHE A 281 -10.75 0.43 12.30
N SER A 282 -11.47 1.56 12.14
CA SER A 282 -12.38 2.07 13.17
C SER A 282 -13.59 1.16 13.37
N THR A 283 -14.15 0.64 12.28
CA THR A 283 -15.24 -0.34 12.35
C THR A 283 -14.78 -1.64 13.03
N ILE A 284 -13.56 -2.08 12.74
CA ILE A 284 -12.96 -3.22 13.44
C ILE A 284 -12.80 -2.93 14.94
N GLY A 285 -12.31 -1.73 15.28
CA GLY A 285 -12.20 -1.28 16.67
C GLY A 285 -13.54 -1.23 17.39
N GLU A 286 -14.61 -0.80 16.72
CA GLU A 286 -15.97 -0.78 17.27
C GLU A 286 -16.54 -2.19 17.45
N GLU A 287 -16.49 -3.04 16.41
CA GLU A 287 -17.16 -4.36 16.41
C GLU A 287 -16.39 -5.44 17.17
N TRP A 288 -15.04 -5.41 17.13
CA TRP A 288 -14.16 -6.41 17.74
C TRP A 288 -13.42 -5.89 18.99
N GLY A 289 -13.53 -4.60 19.28
CA GLY A 289 -12.89 -3.96 20.42
C GLY A 289 -11.36 -3.92 20.34
N PHE A 290 -10.75 -3.66 21.49
CA PHE A 290 -9.29 -3.59 21.63
C PHE A 290 -8.60 -4.90 21.24
N ILE A 291 -9.21 -6.06 21.51
CA ILE A 291 -8.68 -7.35 21.10
C ILE A 291 -8.56 -7.44 19.57
N GLY A 292 -9.59 -7.04 18.83
CA GLY A 292 -9.56 -7.01 17.37
C GLY A 292 -8.45 -6.10 16.83
N VAL A 293 -8.29 -4.92 17.43
CA VAL A 293 -7.20 -3.98 17.11
C VAL A 293 -5.82 -4.63 17.31
N VAL A 294 -5.59 -5.26 18.46
CA VAL A 294 -4.31 -5.93 18.76
C VAL A 294 -4.05 -7.09 17.79
N VAL A 295 -5.05 -7.90 17.49
CA VAL A 295 -4.92 -9.00 16.51
C VAL A 295 -4.48 -8.47 15.16
N ILE A 296 -5.10 -7.40 14.64
CA ILE A 296 -4.71 -6.79 13.36
C ILE A 296 -3.27 -6.26 13.40
N LEU A 297 -2.88 -5.57 14.47
CA LEU A 297 -1.51 -5.07 14.62
C LEU A 297 -0.49 -6.21 14.64
N VAL A 298 -0.78 -7.30 15.35
CA VAL A 298 0.10 -8.50 15.41
C VAL A 298 0.19 -9.17 14.04
N LEU A 299 -0.92 -9.32 13.31
CA LEU A 299 -0.93 -9.93 11.98
C LEU A 299 -0.10 -9.10 10.98
N PHE A 300 -0.28 -7.78 10.92
CA PHE A 300 0.54 -6.92 10.06
C PHE A 300 1.99 -6.86 10.51
N GLY A 301 2.26 -6.75 11.82
CA GLY A 301 3.61 -6.79 12.37
C GLY A 301 4.35 -8.07 12.01
N THR A 302 3.69 -9.21 12.13
CA THR A 302 4.24 -10.52 11.75
C THR A 302 4.45 -10.63 10.24
N PHE A 303 3.53 -10.12 9.41
CA PHE A 303 3.69 -10.06 7.96
C PHE A 303 4.92 -9.26 7.56
N VAL A 304 5.08 -8.07 8.11
CA VAL A 304 6.22 -7.18 7.84
C VAL A 304 7.53 -7.81 8.31
N TRP A 305 7.55 -8.41 9.50
CA TRP A 305 8.71 -9.12 10.02
C TRP A 305 9.15 -10.28 9.11
N LEU A 306 8.19 -11.11 8.65
CA LEU A 306 8.46 -12.19 7.71
C LEU A 306 8.96 -11.66 6.35
N GLY A 307 8.36 -10.58 5.84
CA GLY A 307 8.78 -9.95 4.60
C GLY A 307 10.24 -9.49 4.65
N PHE A 308 10.66 -8.85 5.73
CA PHE A 308 12.06 -8.45 5.91
C PHE A 308 13.00 -9.66 6.13
N ARG A 309 12.53 -10.72 6.79
CA ARG A 309 13.31 -11.97 6.88
C ARG A 309 13.54 -12.60 5.50
N ILE A 310 12.51 -12.64 4.66
CA ILE A 310 12.60 -13.10 3.27
C ILE A 310 13.59 -12.21 2.50
N ALA A 311 13.50 -10.89 2.65
CA ALA A 311 14.42 -9.96 2.00
C ALA A 311 15.88 -10.20 2.37
N ARG A 312 16.19 -10.39 3.67
CA ARG A 312 17.56 -10.70 4.13
C ARG A 312 18.10 -12.02 3.60
N SER A 313 17.21 -12.95 3.24
CA SER A 313 17.60 -14.27 2.73
C SER A 313 17.51 -14.39 1.22
N ALA A 314 17.24 -13.30 0.50
CA ALA A 314 17.17 -13.29 -0.96
C ALA A 314 18.52 -13.65 -1.59
N GLY A 315 18.50 -14.37 -2.69
CA GLY A 315 19.71 -14.88 -3.37
C GLY A 315 20.48 -13.83 -4.17
N ASP A 316 19.89 -12.65 -4.41
CA ASP A 316 20.52 -11.54 -5.14
C ASP A 316 19.99 -10.18 -4.67
N LEU A 317 20.71 -9.11 -5.02
CA LEU A 317 20.35 -7.75 -4.62
C LEU A 317 18.99 -7.30 -5.15
N PHE A 318 18.61 -7.70 -6.36
CA PHE A 318 17.28 -7.38 -6.91
C PHE A 318 16.17 -8.00 -6.07
N GLY A 319 16.27 -9.29 -5.76
CA GLY A 319 15.32 -9.99 -4.90
C GLY A 319 15.21 -9.36 -3.52
N GLN A 320 16.36 -8.98 -2.92
CA GLN A 320 16.41 -8.28 -1.64
C GLN A 320 15.64 -6.93 -1.70
N LEU A 321 15.94 -6.10 -2.69
CA LEU A 321 15.35 -4.76 -2.84
C LEU A 321 13.85 -4.84 -3.16
N VAL A 322 13.43 -5.75 -4.03
CA VAL A 322 12.01 -5.99 -4.31
C VAL A 322 11.28 -6.45 -3.06
N ALA A 323 11.85 -7.41 -2.31
CA ALA A 323 11.21 -7.90 -1.11
C ALA A 323 11.09 -6.83 -0.03
N VAL A 324 12.11 -5.99 0.17
CA VAL A 324 12.02 -4.82 1.07
C VAL A 324 10.94 -3.85 0.61
N GLY A 325 10.93 -3.48 -0.68
CA GLY A 325 9.98 -2.52 -1.21
C GLY A 325 8.53 -3.00 -1.15
N LEU A 326 8.26 -4.29 -1.45
CA LEU A 326 6.92 -4.86 -1.37
C LEU A 326 6.46 -5.06 0.08
N THR A 327 7.37 -5.40 0.99
CA THR A 327 7.07 -5.44 2.43
C THR A 327 6.74 -4.03 2.95
N ALA A 328 7.52 -3.02 2.55
CA ALA A 328 7.25 -1.63 2.89
C ALA A 328 5.92 -1.15 2.29
N LEU A 329 5.56 -1.56 1.05
CA LEU A 329 4.27 -1.24 0.44
C LEU A 329 3.10 -1.67 1.35
N ILE A 330 3.14 -2.88 1.88
CA ILE A 330 2.09 -3.39 2.78
C ILE A 330 2.19 -2.69 4.15
N GLY A 331 3.39 -2.66 4.76
CA GLY A 331 3.57 -2.14 6.11
C GLY A 331 3.31 -0.64 6.23
N VAL A 332 3.81 0.17 5.29
CA VAL A 332 3.59 1.64 5.30
C VAL A 332 2.13 1.97 4.99
N SER A 333 1.48 1.27 4.04
CA SER A 333 0.05 1.49 3.78
C SER A 333 -0.80 1.15 5.01
N ALA A 334 -0.51 0.03 5.69
CA ALA A 334 -1.20 -0.35 6.92
C ALA A 334 -0.97 0.68 8.04
N ALA A 335 0.29 1.10 8.25
CA ALA A 335 0.63 2.09 9.27
C ALA A 335 -0.05 3.45 9.03
N LEU A 336 -0.10 3.91 7.76
CA LEU A 336 -0.81 5.13 7.38
C LEU A 336 -2.31 5.02 7.66
N HIS A 337 -2.95 3.93 7.23
CA HIS A 337 -4.39 3.72 7.46
C HIS A 337 -4.74 3.67 8.95
N ILE A 338 -3.99 2.90 9.74
CA ILE A 338 -4.18 2.78 11.19
C ILE A 338 -3.93 4.12 11.88
N GLY A 339 -2.85 4.82 11.50
CA GLY A 339 -2.51 6.13 12.05
C GLY A 339 -3.58 7.19 11.79
N VAL A 340 -4.20 7.17 10.60
CA VAL A 340 -5.35 8.05 10.28
C VAL A 340 -6.57 7.69 11.12
N SER A 341 -6.91 6.42 11.23
CA SER A 341 -8.06 5.96 12.03
C SER A 341 -7.93 6.30 13.51
N LEU A 342 -6.70 6.34 14.03
CA LEU A 342 -6.37 6.74 15.38
C LEU A 342 -6.13 8.25 15.55
N ALA A 343 -6.37 9.07 14.53
CA ALA A 343 -6.08 10.51 14.53
C ALA A 343 -4.60 10.86 14.83
N LEU A 344 -3.67 9.93 14.59
CA LEU A 344 -2.22 10.15 14.72
C LEU A 344 -1.61 10.76 13.46
N LEU A 345 -2.35 10.73 12.35
CA LEU A 345 -1.96 11.27 11.05
C LEU A 345 -3.15 12.00 10.41
N PRO A 346 -2.89 12.99 9.54
CA PRO A 346 -3.95 13.66 8.77
C PRO A 346 -4.74 12.66 7.93
N ALA A 347 -6.04 12.89 7.75
CA ALA A 347 -6.90 12.01 6.99
C ALA A 347 -6.38 11.78 5.56
N THR A 348 -6.21 10.51 5.19
CA THR A 348 -5.76 10.05 3.87
C THR A 348 -6.81 9.10 3.27
N GLY A 349 -6.77 8.85 1.97
CA GLY A 349 -7.58 7.81 1.33
C GLY A 349 -6.77 6.55 1.03
N VAL A 350 -5.78 6.23 1.86
CA VAL A 350 -4.97 5.01 1.70
C VAL A 350 -5.70 3.85 2.36
N THR A 351 -5.99 2.81 1.58
CA THR A 351 -6.69 1.62 2.06
C THR A 351 -5.81 0.73 2.93
N LEU A 352 -6.39 0.02 3.89
CA LEU A 352 -5.73 -1.02 4.68
C LEU A 352 -5.54 -2.27 3.79
N PRO A 353 -4.29 -2.67 3.48
CA PRO A 353 -4.04 -3.80 2.59
C PRO A 353 -4.76 -5.08 3.04
N PHE A 354 -5.27 -5.88 2.10
CA PHE A 354 -6.06 -7.10 2.31
C PHE A 354 -7.45 -6.90 2.94
N ILE A 355 -7.65 -5.86 3.75
CA ILE A 355 -8.85 -5.70 4.59
C ILE A 355 -9.83 -4.70 3.99
N SER A 356 -9.39 -3.45 3.72
CA SER A 356 -10.29 -2.42 3.19
C SER A 356 -10.94 -2.83 1.87
N TYR A 357 -12.16 -2.36 1.66
CA TYR A 357 -12.79 -2.45 0.36
C TYR A 357 -11.98 -1.65 -0.67
N GLY A 358 -11.50 -2.36 -1.69
CA GLY A 358 -10.70 -1.77 -2.75
C GLY A 358 -10.07 -2.86 -3.62
N ARG A 359 -10.75 -3.23 -4.73
CA ARG A 359 -10.33 -4.34 -5.60
C ARG A 359 -8.91 -4.19 -6.11
N SER A 360 -8.51 -2.98 -6.52
CA SER A 360 -7.15 -2.71 -7.03
C SER A 360 -6.09 -2.85 -5.94
N SER A 361 -6.37 -2.34 -4.74
CA SER A 361 -5.46 -2.44 -3.59
C SER A 361 -5.29 -3.89 -3.14
N LEU A 362 -6.40 -4.65 -3.04
CA LEU A 362 -6.38 -6.06 -2.70
C LEU A 362 -5.57 -6.87 -3.72
N LEU A 363 -5.81 -6.64 -5.03
CA LEU A 363 -5.07 -7.30 -6.10
C LEU A 363 -3.56 -7.02 -5.99
N VAL A 364 -3.17 -5.76 -5.81
CA VAL A 364 -1.76 -5.36 -5.67
C VAL A 364 -1.13 -5.97 -4.43
N ALA A 365 -1.85 -6.01 -3.29
CA ALA A 365 -1.37 -6.64 -2.06
C ALA A 365 -1.14 -8.15 -2.23
N LEU A 366 -2.06 -8.86 -2.90
CA LEU A 366 -1.94 -10.29 -3.20
C LEU A 366 -0.81 -10.58 -4.21
N VAL A 367 -0.69 -9.77 -5.26
CA VAL A 367 0.44 -9.84 -6.23
C VAL A 367 1.77 -9.63 -5.50
N ALA A 368 1.88 -8.61 -4.64
CA ALA A 368 3.06 -8.35 -3.84
C ALA A 368 3.41 -9.56 -2.95
N THR A 369 2.42 -10.16 -2.31
CA THR A 369 2.61 -11.38 -1.50
C THR A 369 3.11 -12.55 -2.35
N GLY A 370 2.54 -12.77 -3.53
CA GLY A 370 2.99 -13.82 -4.46
C GLY A 370 4.44 -13.65 -4.88
N VAL A 371 4.86 -12.41 -5.16
CA VAL A 371 6.26 -12.09 -5.50
C VAL A 371 7.18 -12.28 -4.29
N LEU A 372 6.77 -11.86 -3.08
CA LEU A 372 7.52 -12.10 -1.84
C LEU A 372 7.77 -13.59 -1.60
N ILE A 373 6.74 -14.42 -1.78
CA ILE A 373 6.86 -15.88 -1.67
C ILE A 373 7.81 -16.43 -2.75
N SER A 374 7.76 -15.90 -3.98
CA SER A 374 8.69 -16.28 -5.06
C SER A 374 10.13 -15.96 -4.69
N VAL A 375 10.42 -14.78 -4.12
CA VAL A 375 11.76 -14.40 -3.64
C VAL A 375 12.23 -15.38 -2.55
N GLY A 376 11.37 -15.69 -1.56
CA GLY A 376 11.70 -16.62 -0.48
C GLY A 376 11.98 -18.06 -0.96
N ARG A 377 11.40 -18.45 -2.09
CA ARG A 377 11.63 -19.76 -2.74
C ARG A 377 12.85 -19.79 -3.67
N GLY A 378 13.22 -18.63 -4.23
CA GLY A 378 14.23 -18.52 -5.30
C GLY A 378 15.65 -18.91 -4.88
N ARG A 379 15.97 -18.88 -3.59
CA ARG A 379 17.27 -19.27 -3.03
C ARG A 379 17.64 -20.73 -3.26
N ARG A 380 16.66 -21.61 -3.47
CA ARG A 380 16.89 -23.07 -3.59
C ARG A 380 17.41 -23.56 -4.93
N ARG A 381 17.32 -22.75 -5.99
CA ARG A 381 17.73 -23.19 -7.34
C ARG A 381 19.20 -22.98 -7.63
N THR A 382 19.86 -22.15 -6.84
CA THR A 382 21.30 -21.89 -7.00
C THR A 382 22.20 -22.86 -6.23
N ASP A 383 21.67 -23.52 -5.18
CA ASP A 383 22.43 -24.43 -4.32
C ASP A 383 22.32 -25.90 -4.78
N GLY A 384 21.56 -26.18 -5.83
CA GLY A 384 21.33 -27.55 -6.36
C GLY A 384 21.95 -27.83 -7.73
N VAL A 385 22.77 -26.91 -8.26
CA VAL A 385 23.52 -27.08 -9.50
C VAL A 385 24.97 -26.71 -9.21
N ALA A 386 25.66 -27.60 -8.54
CA ALA A 386 27.11 -27.70 -8.47
C ALA A 386 27.48 -29.19 -8.63
#